data_d7cbfa9ca6f47439132358ee7ea5661d
#
_entry.id   d7cbfa9ca6f47439132358ee7ea5661d
#
_cell.length_a   1.000
_cell.length_b   1.000
_cell.length_c   1.000
_cell.angle_alpha   90.00
_cell.angle_beta   90.00
_cell.angle_gamma   90.00
#
_symmetry.space_group_name_H-M   'P 1'
#
loop_
_entity.id
_entity.type
_entity.pdbx_description
1 polymer ?
#
loop_
_entity_poly.entity_id
_entity_poly.type
_entity_poly.pdbx_seq_one_letter_code
_entity_poly.pdbx_strand_id
1 'polypeptide(L)'
;MRAIIPLFLMLGACSDSSDVLEQLPNSSIAGASRDDMPETRLEAKITRPVTIGEDGPRLDACAAMGQAVRVAAQGLAIRAAPFAEAQEVGRLAEGARALVCTRSLDQKWLGVVVVPQPPTDCGLSEPVDRKQAYAGPCLNGWVSSASIRLVAG
;
A
#
# COMPACT_ATOMS: atom_id res chain seq x y z
N MET A 1 -57.47 -35.09 24.69
CA MET A 1 -56.26 -35.47 25.46
C MET A 1 -55.12 -34.60 24.99
N ARG A 2 -54.72 -33.59 25.78
CA ARG A 2 -53.66 -32.62 25.46
C ARG A 2 -52.42 -32.99 26.27
N ALA A 3 -51.34 -33.41 25.62
CA ALA A 3 -50.06 -33.68 26.24
C ALA A 3 -49.24 -32.38 26.30
N ILE A 4 -48.88 -31.97 27.51
CA ILE A 4 -48.02 -30.82 27.79
C ILE A 4 -46.60 -31.39 27.98
N ILE A 5 -45.68 -30.94 27.13
CA ILE A 5 -44.25 -31.26 27.25
C ILE A 5 -43.58 -30.11 27.98
N PRO A 6 -42.89 -30.29 29.11
CA PRO A 6 -42.14 -29.25 29.78
C PRO A 6 -40.80 -29.01 29.09
N LEU A 7 -40.54 -27.77 28.70
CA LEU A 7 -39.27 -27.28 28.18
C LEU A 7 -38.27 -27.09 29.32
N PHE A 8 -37.23 -27.93 29.40
CA PHE A 8 -36.12 -27.72 30.33
C PHE A 8 -35.15 -26.67 29.77
N LEU A 9 -35.07 -25.53 30.39
CA LEU A 9 -34.00 -24.56 30.18
C LEU A 9 -32.73 -25.06 30.92
N MET A 10 -31.72 -25.45 30.17
CA MET A 10 -30.37 -25.62 30.69
C MET A 10 -29.64 -24.25 30.63
N LEU A 11 -29.46 -23.61 31.79
CA LEU A 11 -28.54 -22.50 31.95
C LEU A 11 -27.13 -23.10 31.96
N GLY A 12 -26.38 -22.90 30.89
CA GLY A 12 -24.94 -23.14 30.85
C GLY A 12 -24.22 -21.99 31.57
N ALA A 13 -23.55 -22.32 32.68
CA ALA A 13 -22.67 -21.40 33.38
C ALA A 13 -21.46 -21.05 32.51
N CYS A 14 -21.27 -19.76 32.18
CA CYS A 14 -20.01 -19.24 31.67
C CYS A 14 -19.01 -19.28 32.81
N SER A 15 -18.01 -20.14 32.69
CA SER A 15 -16.84 -20.15 33.58
C SER A 15 -16.01 -18.91 33.31
N ASP A 16 -15.73 -18.18 34.38
CA ASP A 16 -14.80 -17.05 34.42
C ASP A 16 -13.43 -17.46 33.92
N SER A 17 -13.00 -16.86 32.81
CA SER A 17 -11.65 -17.01 32.27
C SER A 17 -10.71 -15.89 32.79
N SER A 18 -10.93 -15.43 34.02
CA SER A 18 -10.18 -14.30 34.60
C SER A 18 -8.82 -14.68 35.17
N ASP A 19 -8.49 -15.98 35.26
CA ASP A 19 -7.26 -16.44 35.96
C ASP A 19 -6.01 -16.55 35.08
N VAL A 20 -6.10 -16.25 33.78
CA VAL A 20 -4.92 -16.43 32.90
C VAL A 20 -4.01 -15.20 32.86
N LEU A 21 -4.47 -14.06 33.37
CA LEU A 21 -3.69 -12.82 33.35
C LEU A 21 -2.79 -12.62 34.59
N GLU A 22 -2.95 -13.39 35.64
CA GLU A 22 -2.13 -13.28 36.86
C GLU A 22 -0.82 -14.09 36.84
N GLN A 23 -0.59 -14.92 35.83
CA GLN A 23 0.64 -15.71 35.70
C GLN A 23 1.67 -15.12 34.71
N LEU A 24 1.46 -13.90 34.23
CA LEU A 24 2.55 -13.20 33.56
C LEU A 24 3.54 -12.72 34.62
N PRO A 25 4.83 -13.12 34.54
CA PRO A 25 5.83 -12.56 35.45
C PRO A 25 5.81 -11.05 35.23
N ASN A 26 5.51 -10.35 36.31
CA ASN A 26 5.54 -8.90 36.36
C ASN A 26 7.00 -8.46 36.09
N SER A 27 7.32 -8.29 34.80
CA SER A 27 8.55 -7.65 34.38
C SER A 27 8.43 -6.17 34.72
N SER A 28 8.57 -5.89 36.00
CA SER A 28 8.80 -4.54 36.49
C SER A 28 10.14 -4.07 35.94
N ILE A 29 10.16 -3.56 34.72
CA ILE A 29 11.19 -2.64 34.28
C ILE A 29 10.83 -1.29 34.90
N ALA A 30 10.83 -1.26 36.23
CA ALA A 30 10.86 -0.03 37.00
C ALA A 30 12.28 0.50 36.94
N GLY A 31 12.50 1.55 36.19
CA GLY A 31 13.74 2.32 36.29
C GLY A 31 14.37 2.83 34.99
N ALA A 32 13.81 2.60 33.82
CA ALA A 32 14.24 3.36 32.66
C ALA A 32 13.51 4.69 32.66
N SER A 33 14.21 5.76 33.01
CA SER A 33 13.73 7.12 32.81
C SER A 33 13.37 7.28 31.35
N ARG A 34 12.09 7.62 31.05
CA ARG A 34 11.60 7.86 29.69
C ARG A 34 12.24 9.07 29.01
N ASP A 35 13.10 9.80 29.72
CA ASP A 35 13.72 11.03 29.26
C ASP A 35 15.03 10.82 28.49
N ASP A 36 15.58 9.60 28.45
CA ASP A 36 16.82 9.28 27.74
C ASP A 36 16.65 8.31 26.55
N MET A 37 15.44 8.04 26.12
CA MET A 37 15.30 7.54 24.77
C MET A 37 15.56 8.73 23.85
N PRO A 38 16.66 8.71 23.04
CA PRO A 38 16.68 9.57 21.91
C PRO A 38 15.40 9.21 21.16
N GLU A 39 14.50 10.16 20.98
CA GLU A 39 13.52 10.10 19.93
C GLU A 39 14.32 10.02 18.62
N THR A 40 14.91 8.87 18.39
CA THR A 40 15.22 8.43 17.06
C THR A 40 13.85 8.25 16.47
N ARG A 41 13.27 9.36 16.09
CA ARG A 41 12.19 9.45 15.15
C ARG A 41 12.68 8.64 13.95
N LEU A 42 12.38 7.35 14.02
CA LEU A 42 12.35 6.49 12.88
C LEU A 42 11.21 7.04 12.01
N GLU A 43 11.42 8.23 11.50
CA GLU A 43 10.98 8.54 10.15
C GLU A 43 11.76 7.59 9.25
N ALA A 44 11.55 6.30 9.51
CA ALA A 44 11.88 5.31 8.53
C ALA A 44 11.19 5.84 7.28
N LYS A 45 11.99 6.29 6.32
CA LYS A 45 11.55 6.55 4.96
C LYS A 45 10.87 5.28 4.51
N ILE A 46 9.60 5.12 4.87
CA ILE A 46 8.83 3.94 4.48
C ILE A 46 8.71 4.05 2.98
N THR A 47 9.52 3.29 2.29
CA THR A 47 9.49 3.18 0.85
C THR A 47 8.87 1.84 0.47
N ARG A 48 7.99 1.87 -0.51
CA ARG A 48 7.47 0.66 -1.13
C ARG A 48 7.74 0.75 -2.62
N PRO A 49 8.72 0.03 -3.15
CA PRO A 49 9.02 0.03 -4.58
C PRO A 49 7.80 -0.32 -5.42
N VAL A 50 7.68 0.31 -6.59
CA VAL A 50 6.68 -0.07 -7.57
C VAL A 50 7.01 -1.46 -8.09
N THR A 51 6.03 -2.34 -8.10
CA THR A 51 6.20 -3.70 -8.59
C THR A 51 5.79 -3.78 -10.06
N ILE A 52 6.53 -4.52 -10.86
CA ILE A 52 6.27 -4.82 -12.27
C ILE A 52 6.07 -6.32 -12.47
N GLY A 53 5.42 -6.73 -13.56
CA GLY A 53 5.18 -8.12 -13.90
C GLY A 53 4.08 -8.78 -13.08
N GLU A 54 3.10 -8.01 -12.58
CA GLU A 54 2.00 -8.55 -11.78
C GLU A 54 1.07 -9.46 -12.58
N ASP A 55 0.94 -9.21 -13.89
CA ASP A 55 0.05 -9.96 -14.79
C ASP A 55 0.74 -11.17 -15.44
N GLY A 56 1.98 -11.45 -15.04
CA GLY A 56 2.74 -12.63 -15.45
C GLY A 56 3.58 -12.44 -16.72
N PRO A 57 4.38 -13.47 -17.09
CA PRO A 57 5.46 -13.34 -18.07
C PRO A 57 5.01 -13.30 -19.53
N ARG A 58 3.70 -13.34 -19.78
CA ARG A 58 3.15 -13.25 -21.16
C ARG A 58 2.55 -11.89 -21.49
N LEU A 59 2.48 -11.02 -20.50
CA LEU A 59 1.93 -9.67 -20.62
C LEU A 59 3.04 -8.66 -20.37
N ASP A 60 2.78 -7.43 -20.80
CA ASP A 60 3.73 -6.33 -20.59
C ASP A 60 4.05 -6.16 -19.10
N ALA A 61 5.25 -5.67 -18.81
CA ALA A 61 5.71 -5.47 -17.44
C ALA A 61 4.77 -4.59 -16.60
N CYS A 62 3.96 -3.73 -17.25
CA CYS A 62 2.91 -2.91 -16.64
C CYS A 62 1.60 -3.01 -17.43
N ALA A 63 0.49 -3.21 -16.73
CA ALA A 63 -0.80 -3.60 -17.30
C ALA A 63 -1.50 -2.52 -18.15
N ALA A 64 -1.25 -1.24 -17.90
CA ALA A 64 -2.03 -0.18 -18.54
C ALA A 64 -1.28 1.15 -18.62
N MET A 65 -1.74 2.01 -19.53
CA MET A 65 -1.33 3.42 -19.57
C MET A 65 -2.35 4.27 -18.80
N GLY A 66 -1.87 5.16 -17.97
CA GLY A 66 -2.64 6.16 -17.25
C GLY A 66 -2.29 7.59 -17.67
N GLN A 67 -3.26 8.49 -17.56
CA GLN A 67 -3.05 9.91 -17.75
C GLN A 67 -3.51 10.66 -16.49
N ALA A 68 -2.68 11.59 -16.01
CA ALA A 68 -3.01 12.46 -14.90
C ALA A 68 -4.14 13.40 -15.26
N VAL A 69 -5.19 13.46 -14.46
CA VAL A 69 -6.40 14.26 -14.66
C VAL A 69 -6.84 14.93 -13.37
N ARG A 70 -7.45 16.10 -13.47
CA ARG A 70 -7.93 16.88 -12.32
C ARG A 70 -6.82 17.17 -11.31
N VAL A 71 -5.67 17.55 -11.83
CA VAL A 71 -4.47 17.85 -11.05
C VAL A 71 -4.40 19.33 -10.77
N ALA A 72 -4.06 19.72 -9.55
CA ALA A 72 -3.83 21.11 -9.19
C ALA A 72 -2.59 21.67 -9.92
N ALA A 73 -2.45 23.00 -9.97
CA ALA A 73 -1.37 23.66 -10.69
C ALA A 73 0.04 23.20 -10.28
N GLN A 74 0.22 22.79 -9.02
CA GLN A 74 1.49 22.25 -8.51
C GLN A 74 1.78 20.81 -8.96
N GLY A 75 0.86 20.13 -9.64
CA GLY A 75 1.01 18.75 -10.08
C GLY A 75 0.52 17.72 -9.06
N LEU A 76 0.32 16.48 -9.53
CA LEU A 76 -0.01 15.32 -8.70
C LEU A 76 1.25 14.78 -8.04
N ALA A 77 1.27 14.72 -6.72
CA ALA A 77 2.42 14.18 -5.97
C ALA A 77 2.62 12.69 -6.27
N ILE A 78 3.86 12.32 -6.58
CA ILE A 78 4.34 10.95 -6.66
C ILE A 78 5.04 10.64 -5.35
N ARG A 79 4.63 9.56 -4.67
CA ARG A 79 5.12 9.24 -3.33
C ARG A 79 5.94 7.97 -3.32
N ALA A 80 6.84 7.85 -2.36
CA ALA A 80 7.71 6.68 -2.17
C ALA A 80 6.94 5.43 -1.69
N ALA A 81 5.71 5.60 -1.18
CA ALA A 81 4.84 4.52 -0.70
C ALA A 81 3.36 4.90 -0.83
N PRO A 82 2.42 3.92 -0.81
CA PRO A 82 1.00 4.15 -1.10
C PRO A 82 0.22 4.73 0.09
N PHE A 83 0.63 5.89 0.60
CA PHE A 83 -0.10 6.67 1.63
C PHE A 83 0.28 8.16 1.58
N ALA A 84 -0.57 9.01 2.12
CA ALA A 84 -0.50 10.45 1.95
C ALA A 84 0.74 11.10 2.59
N GLU A 85 1.22 10.56 3.69
CA GLU A 85 2.35 11.07 4.47
C GLU A 85 3.71 10.55 3.95
N ALA A 86 3.70 9.60 2.99
CA ALA A 86 4.93 9.10 2.41
C ALA A 86 5.71 10.23 1.71
N GLN A 87 7.03 10.09 1.71
CA GLN A 87 7.92 11.07 1.07
C GLN A 87 7.50 11.29 -0.39
N GLU A 88 7.40 12.54 -0.80
CA GLU A 88 7.24 12.91 -2.20
C GLU A 88 8.56 12.72 -2.95
N VAL A 89 8.51 12.00 -4.07
CA VAL A 89 9.67 11.70 -4.92
C VAL A 89 9.61 12.42 -6.26
N GLY A 90 8.49 13.05 -6.57
CA GLY A 90 8.30 13.83 -7.80
C GLY A 90 6.86 14.25 -7.99
N ARG A 91 6.56 14.83 -9.14
CA ARG A 91 5.21 15.30 -9.50
C ARG A 91 4.86 14.97 -10.94
N LEU A 92 3.58 14.68 -11.18
CA LEU A 92 2.98 14.56 -12.52
C LEU A 92 2.18 15.82 -12.84
N ALA A 93 2.47 16.41 -13.98
CA ALA A 93 1.65 17.51 -14.51
C ALA A 93 0.30 16.99 -15.02
N GLU A 94 -0.69 17.87 -15.11
CA GLU A 94 -1.96 17.58 -15.78
C GLU A 94 -1.70 17.05 -17.20
N GLY A 95 -2.36 15.97 -17.58
CA GLY A 95 -2.20 15.35 -18.90
C GLY A 95 -0.94 14.47 -19.05
N ALA A 96 0.00 14.48 -18.11
CA ALA A 96 1.17 13.61 -18.16
C ALA A 96 0.79 12.14 -18.14
N ARG A 97 1.57 11.30 -18.84
CA ARG A 97 1.34 9.87 -18.96
C ARG A 97 2.25 9.07 -18.04
N ALA A 98 1.74 7.98 -17.51
CA ALA A 98 2.49 7.03 -16.72
C ALA A 98 2.00 5.61 -16.96
N LEU A 99 2.89 4.64 -16.97
CA LEU A 99 2.56 3.22 -16.98
C LEU A 99 2.07 2.81 -15.59
N VAL A 100 0.90 2.18 -15.52
CA VAL A 100 0.33 1.66 -14.26
C VAL A 100 0.77 0.21 -14.12
N CYS A 101 1.60 -0.06 -13.12
CA CYS A 101 2.27 -1.36 -12.96
C CYS A 101 1.71 -2.17 -11.79
N THR A 102 1.22 -1.51 -10.76
CA THR A 102 0.67 -2.18 -9.57
C THR A 102 -0.39 -1.32 -8.89
N ARG A 103 -1.15 -1.92 -7.96
CA ARG A 103 -2.19 -1.24 -7.16
C ARG A 103 -2.00 -1.55 -5.68
N SER A 104 -2.37 -0.60 -4.83
CA SER A 104 -2.49 -0.89 -3.40
C SER A 104 -3.69 -1.81 -3.12
N LEU A 105 -3.66 -2.51 -1.99
CA LEU A 105 -4.74 -3.43 -1.61
C LEU A 105 -6.09 -2.71 -1.46
N ASP A 106 -6.10 -1.47 -0.98
CA ASP A 106 -7.29 -0.63 -0.84
C ASP A 106 -7.70 0.07 -2.15
N GLN A 107 -6.93 -0.15 -3.23
CA GLN A 107 -7.11 0.43 -4.57
C GLN A 107 -7.07 1.97 -4.64
N LYS A 108 -6.69 2.63 -3.56
CA LYS A 108 -6.60 4.10 -3.52
C LYS A 108 -5.32 4.63 -4.15
N TRP A 109 -4.31 3.77 -4.34
CA TRP A 109 -3.02 4.13 -4.89
C TRP A 109 -2.63 3.26 -6.06
N LEU A 110 -2.03 3.89 -7.06
CA LEU A 110 -1.44 3.22 -8.21
C LEU A 110 0.08 3.38 -8.16
N GLY A 111 0.79 2.27 -8.29
CA GLY A 111 2.23 2.27 -8.52
C GLY A 111 2.49 2.51 -9.99
N VAL A 112 3.16 3.59 -10.31
CA VAL A 112 3.35 4.05 -11.68
C VAL A 112 4.82 4.26 -12.01
N VAL A 113 5.14 4.14 -13.31
CA VAL A 113 6.39 4.58 -13.92
C VAL A 113 6.06 5.70 -14.91
N VAL A 114 6.62 6.87 -14.70
CA VAL A 114 6.34 8.07 -15.51
C VAL A 114 6.95 7.92 -16.89
N VAL A 115 6.17 8.20 -17.92
CA VAL A 115 6.69 8.29 -19.30
C VAL A 115 7.33 9.66 -19.47
N PRO A 116 8.68 9.73 -19.65
CA PRO A 116 9.34 11.01 -19.79
C PRO A 116 9.03 11.69 -21.12
N GLN A 117 9.25 13.00 -21.15
CA GLN A 117 9.17 13.76 -22.38
C GLN A 117 10.47 14.57 -22.57
N PRO A 118 11.25 14.35 -23.63
CA PRO A 118 10.99 13.39 -24.72
C PRO A 118 10.99 11.93 -24.23
N PRO A 119 10.33 11.02 -24.96
CA PRO A 119 10.25 9.61 -24.58
C PRO A 119 11.65 8.99 -24.45
N THR A 120 11.86 8.30 -23.34
CA THR A 120 13.08 7.53 -23.04
C THR A 120 12.65 6.11 -22.72
N ASP A 121 13.46 5.13 -23.08
CA ASP A 121 13.21 3.75 -22.72
C ASP A 121 13.29 3.57 -21.18
N CYS A 122 12.17 3.19 -20.60
CA CYS A 122 12.06 2.90 -19.18
C CYS A 122 12.36 1.43 -18.83
N GLY A 123 12.74 0.60 -19.82
CA GLY A 123 13.00 -0.83 -19.63
C GLY A 123 11.71 -1.65 -19.34
N LEU A 124 10.57 -1.23 -19.87
CA LEU A 124 9.26 -1.85 -19.63
C LEU A 124 8.59 -2.33 -20.92
N SER A 125 9.28 -2.25 -22.04
CA SER A 125 8.79 -2.65 -23.37
C SER A 125 8.71 -4.17 -23.56
N GLU A 126 9.29 -4.93 -22.62
CA GLU A 126 9.30 -6.39 -22.68
C GLU A 126 8.66 -6.98 -21.42
N PRO A 127 8.01 -8.14 -21.52
CA PRO A 127 7.55 -8.89 -20.38
C PRO A 127 8.71 -9.25 -19.44
N VAL A 128 8.40 -9.38 -18.15
CA VAL A 128 9.36 -9.84 -17.14
C VAL A 128 8.98 -11.25 -16.67
N ASP A 129 9.96 -12.10 -16.46
CA ASP A 129 9.74 -13.52 -16.11
C ASP A 129 8.98 -13.70 -14.80
N ARG A 130 9.12 -12.75 -13.89
CA ARG A 130 8.54 -12.78 -12.56
C ARG A 130 8.29 -11.39 -12.02
N LYS A 131 7.33 -11.31 -11.13
CA LYS A 131 7.06 -10.12 -10.32
C LYS A 131 8.31 -9.65 -9.59
N GLN A 132 8.65 -8.36 -9.77
CA GLN A 132 9.84 -7.75 -9.16
C GLN A 132 9.67 -6.24 -8.95
N ALA A 133 10.54 -5.66 -8.11
CA ALA A 133 10.61 -4.21 -7.96
C ALA A 133 11.14 -3.56 -9.24
N TYR A 134 10.56 -2.44 -9.63
CA TYR A 134 11.09 -1.63 -10.72
C TYR A 134 12.45 -1.02 -10.35
N ALA A 135 13.43 -1.22 -11.20
CA ALA A 135 14.80 -0.70 -11.04
C ALA A 135 15.31 0.05 -12.28
N GLY A 136 14.41 0.42 -13.19
CA GLY A 136 14.75 1.15 -14.40
C GLY A 136 15.03 2.64 -14.16
N PRO A 137 15.42 3.38 -15.22
CA PRO A 137 15.90 4.76 -15.12
C PRO A 137 14.79 5.80 -14.95
N CYS A 138 13.51 5.44 -15.16
CA CYS A 138 12.42 6.39 -15.13
C CYS A 138 11.91 6.68 -13.72
N LEU A 139 11.40 7.89 -13.51
CA LEU A 139 10.75 8.27 -12.26
C LEU A 139 9.58 7.34 -11.97
N ASN A 140 9.52 6.80 -10.76
CA ASN A 140 8.48 5.88 -10.35
C ASN A 140 8.02 6.16 -8.91
N GLY A 141 6.84 5.67 -8.58
CA GLY A 141 6.29 5.81 -7.24
C GLY A 141 4.77 5.62 -7.23
N TRP A 142 4.14 6.09 -6.18
CA TRP A 142 2.72 5.90 -5.91
C TRP A 142 1.95 7.20 -6.08
N VAL A 143 0.85 7.15 -6.82
CA VAL A 143 -0.06 8.27 -7.06
C VAL A 143 -1.48 7.92 -6.63
N SER A 144 -2.29 8.92 -6.30
CA SER A 144 -3.71 8.71 -6.01
C SER A 144 -4.45 8.19 -7.24
N SER A 145 -5.18 7.08 -7.09
CA SER A 145 -5.98 6.49 -8.17
C SER A 145 -7.07 7.43 -8.67
N ALA A 146 -7.59 8.32 -7.81
CA ALA A 146 -8.63 9.29 -8.16
C ALA A 146 -8.17 10.33 -9.21
N SER A 147 -6.87 10.53 -9.36
CA SER A 147 -6.28 11.49 -10.30
C SER A 147 -5.65 10.84 -11.52
N ILE A 148 -5.91 9.55 -11.76
CA ILE A 148 -5.43 8.83 -12.95
C ILE A 148 -6.61 8.28 -13.72
N ARG A 149 -6.68 8.60 -15.00
CA ARG A 149 -7.60 7.99 -15.96
C ARG A 149 -6.83 7.01 -16.83
N LEU A 150 -7.28 5.75 -16.87
CA LEU A 150 -6.72 4.78 -17.79
C LEU A 150 -7.04 5.19 -19.22
N VAL A 151 -6.08 5.06 -20.11
CA VAL A 151 -6.19 5.34 -21.53
C VAL A 151 -5.74 4.12 -22.34
N ALA A 152 -6.26 3.98 -23.55
CA ALA A 152 -5.76 2.96 -24.47
C ALA A 152 -4.28 3.29 -24.79
N GLY A 153 -3.42 2.28 -24.77
CA GLY A 153 -2.01 2.36 -25.17
C GLY A 153 -1.84 2.23 -26.65
#